data_ce49e3079e65c039e4172f01536e80b7
#
_entry.id   ce49e3079e65c039e4172f01536e80b7
#
_cell.length_a   1.000
_cell.length_b   1.000
_cell.length_c   1.000
_cell.angle_alpha   90.00
_cell.angle_beta   90.00
_cell.angle_gamma   90.00
#
_symmetry.space_group_name_H-M   'P 1'
#
loop_
_entity.id
_entity.type
_entity.pdbx_description
1 polymer ?
#
loop_
_entity_poly.entity_id
_entity_poly.type
_entity_poly.pdbx_seq_one_letter_code
_entity_poly.pdbx_strand_id
1 'polypeptide(L)'
;MALRTRVGAGLVGILVAVGALAAQAQDVGELFRNINPSVVVVRAKGREVTAARGISTFNETGSGVLISADGKVMTAAHVAHSMDELTVEFLGGETIGARVIESEPAADLSLLQLERVPTGAKVARLGDSDNVRVGNQVVVVGAPYGLSYSLSVGWISAKWPPNTVHRAMPLAEFFQTNATINTGNSGGPMFTMAGEVVGIVSHIISKSGGSEGLGFVVTIKTARELLIERKSIWGGLEGTMLTGELAEIFNVPGGAGYLVKTAAKGSPAWNAGVLGGDRAATINGQEIVVRGDIILEAAGITLRAADDMTKIREKLGTMTAGQTFKFRVLRAGKVVELTGTRP
;
A
#
# COMPACT_ATOMS: atom_id res chain seq x y z
N MET A 1 -15.49 -98.84 -3.79
CA MET A 1 -16.19 -98.02 -2.86
C MET A 1 -15.39 -96.81 -2.65
N ALA A 2 -15.66 -95.70 -3.40
CA ALA A 2 -14.85 -94.51 -3.49
C ALA A 2 -15.53 -93.34 -2.86
N LEU A 3 -14.97 -92.81 -1.81
CA LEU A 3 -15.49 -91.65 -1.08
C LEU A 3 -14.93 -90.36 -1.75
N ARG A 4 -15.82 -89.56 -2.32
CA ARG A 4 -15.44 -88.25 -2.90
C ARG A 4 -15.63 -87.18 -1.84
N THR A 5 -14.53 -86.63 -1.40
CA THR A 5 -14.47 -85.39 -0.58
C THR A 5 -14.59 -84.16 -1.48
N ARG A 6 -15.64 -83.35 -1.27
CA ARG A 6 -15.79 -82.02 -1.91
C ARG A 6 -15.13 -80.97 -1.01
N VAL A 7 -14.09 -80.33 -1.55
CA VAL A 7 -13.52 -79.13 -0.95
C VAL A 7 -14.30 -77.91 -1.48
N GLY A 8 -15.00 -77.21 -0.59
CA GLY A 8 -15.65 -75.95 -0.91
C GLY A 8 -14.65 -74.79 -0.78
N ALA A 9 -14.39 -74.11 -1.86
CA ALA A 9 -13.61 -72.88 -1.84
C ALA A 9 -14.53 -71.72 -1.53
N GLY A 10 -14.42 -71.17 -0.31
CA GLY A 10 -15.06 -69.90 0.07
C GLY A 10 -14.27 -68.71 -0.44
N LEU A 11 -14.77 -67.97 -1.41
CA LEU A 11 -14.26 -66.66 -1.82
C LEU A 11 -14.70 -65.63 -0.78
N VAL A 12 -13.74 -65.14 0.05
CA VAL A 12 -13.94 -63.98 0.87
C VAL A 12 -13.63 -62.73 0.02
N GLY A 13 -14.67 -62.11 -0.48
CA GLY A 13 -14.56 -60.80 -1.18
C GLY A 13 -14.33 -59.71 -0.18
N ILE A 14 -13.11 -59.19 -0.11
CA ILE A 14 -12.79 -57.96 0.63
C ILE A 14 -13.25 -56.76 -0.24
N LEU A 15 -14.39 -56.17 0.12
CA LEU A 15 -14.82 -54.89 -0.43
C LEU A 15 -13.96 -53.80 0.18
N VAL A 16 -12.93 -53.35 -0.53
CA VAL A 16 -12.19 -52.12 -0.19
C VAL A 16 -13.05 -50.96 -0.63
N ALA A 17 -13.81 -50.38 0.32
CA ALA A 17 -14.48 -49.10 0.12
C ALA A 17 -13.41 -47.99 0.09
N VAL A 18 -12.88 -47.68 -1.11
CA VAL A 18 -12.10 -46.47 -1.34
C VAL A 18 -13.07 -45.31 -1.26
N GLY A 19 -13.19 -44.72 -0.08
CA GLY A 19 -13.82 -43.41 0.10
C GLY A 19 -13.03 -42.37 -0.67
N ALA A 20 -13.42 -42.08 -1.91
CA ALA A 20 -12.95 -40.92 -2.62
C ALA A 20 -13.38 -39.67 -1.82
N LEU A 21 -12.48 -39.12 -1.02
CA LEU A 21 -12.58 -37.72 -0.57
C LEU A 21 -12.60 -36.89 -1.85
N ALA A 22 -13.82 -36.57 -2.33
CA ALA A 22 -13.98 -35.55 -3.35
C ALA A 22 -13.36 -34.29 -2.79
N ALA A 23 -12.16 -33.91 -3.25
CA ALA A 23 -11.61 -32.59 -3.04
C ALA A 23 -12.66 -31.66 -3.64
N GLN A 24 -13.49 -31.04 -2.79
CA GLN A 24 -14.41 -30.02 -3.24
C GLN A 24 -13.55 -28.90 -3.79
N ALA A 25 -13.55 -28.75 -5.12
CA ALA A 25 -13.03 -27.58 -5.76
C ALA A 25 -13.73 -26.38 -5.12
N GLN A 26 -12.98 -25.54 -4.41
CA GLN A 26 -13.54 -24.40 -3.72
C GLN A 26 -14.21 -23.51 -4.77
N ASP A 27 -15.51 -23.26 -4.62
CA ASP A 27 -16.26 -22.39 -5.53
C ASP A 27 -15.75 -20.96 -5.39
N VAL A 28 -15.02 -20.50 -6.41
CA VAL A 28 -14.47 -19.13 -6.49
C VAL A 28 -15.62 -18.10 -6.40
N GLY A 29 -16.80 -18.41 -6.92
CA GLY A 29 -17.95 -17.54 -6.82
C GLY A 29 -18.48 -17.42 -5.39
N GLU A 30 -18.46 -18.51 -4.62
CA GLU A 30 -18.81 -18.46 -3.20
C GLU A 30 -17.74 -17.69 -2.39
N LEU A 31 -16.48 -17.96 -2.65
CA LEU A 31 -15.37 -17.21 -2.06
C LEU A 31 -15.55 -15.70 -2.32
N PHE A 32 -15.79 -15.31 -3.57
CA PHE A 32 -16.00 -13.91 -3.94
C PHE A 32 -17.14 -13.26 -3.16
N ARG A 33 -18.30 -13.91 -3.05
CA ARG A 33 -19.42 -13.38 -2.25
C ARG A 33 -19.05 -13.15 -0.78
N ASN A 34 -18.15 -13.96 -0.25
CA ASN A 34 -17.73 -13.89 1.15
C ASN A 34 -16.71 -12.79 1.42
N ILE A 35 -15.74 -12.57 0.51
CA ILE A 35 -14.63 -11.60 0.70
C ILE A 35 -14.97 -10.20 0.16
N ASN A 36 -15.79 -10.11 -0.90
CA ASN A 36 -16.08 -8.86 -1.58
C ASN A 36 -16.60 -7.73 -0.66
N PRO A 37 -17.44 -7.97 0.36
CA PRO A 37 -17.89 -6.91 1.27
C PRO A 37 -16.79 -6.28 2.14
N SER A 38 -15.60 -6.83 2.14
CA SER A 38 -14.43 -6.23 2.80
C SER A 38 -13.57 -5.37 1.87
N VAL A 39 -13.80 -5.46 0.56
CA VAL A 39 -13.06 -4.71 -0.46
C VAL A 39 -13.73 -3.36 -0.70
N VAL A 40 -12.96 -2.34 -0.91
CA VAL A 40 -13.44 -0.97 -1.11
C VAL A 40 -12.76 -0.32 -2.31
N VAL A 41 -13.44 0.67 -2.90
CA VAL A 41 -12.82 1.57 -3.89
C VAL A 41 -12.30 2.80 -3.16
N VAL A 42 -11.03 3.12 -3.36
CA VAL A 42 -10.41 4.33 -2.82
C VAL A 42 -10.39 5.38 -3.93
N ARG A 43 -11.01 6.52 -3.67
CA ARG A 43 -10.98 7.69 -4.55
C ARG A 43 -10.18 8.79 -3.87
N ALA A 44 -9.21 9.30 -4.58
CA ALA A 44 -8.30 10.31 -4.08
C ALA A 44 -8.27 11.51 -5.02
N LYS A 45 -8.09 12.71 -4.45
CA LYS A 45 -7.87 13.94 -5.19
C LYS A 45 -6.58 14.57 -4.70
N GLY A 46 -5.69 14.80 -5.60
CA GLY A 46 -4.37 15.39 -5.34
C GLY A 46 -4.12 16.63 -6.17
N ARG A 47 -2.94 17.22 -5.93
CA ARG A 47 -2.39 18.32 -6.72
C ARG A 47 -1.07 17.87 -7.35
N GLU A 48 -0.88 18.25 -8.59
CA GLU A 48 0.39 18.09 -9.30
C GLU A 48 0.89 19.44 -9.79
N VAL A 49 2.20 19.58 -9.92
CA VAL A 49 2.84 20.74 -10.50
C VAL A 49 3.61 20.31 -11.73
N THR A 50 3.20 20.81 -12.89
CA THR A 50 3.86 20.51 -14.16
C THR A 50 4.37 21.80 -14.82
N ALA A 51 5.42 21.68 -15.66
CA ALA A 51 5.95 22.82 -16.41
C ALA A 51 4.91 23.42 -17.36
N ALA A 52 4.02 22.60 -17.91
CA ALA A 52 3.03 23.02 -18.91
C ALA A 52 1.79 23.69 -18.32
N ARG A 53 1.35 23.30 -17.11
CA ARG A 53 0.05 23.73 -16.53
C ARG A 53 0.18 24.45 -15.19
N GLY A 54 1.38 24.49 -14.59
CA GLY A 54 1.55 24.94 -13.21
C GLY A 54 0.87 23.97 -12.25
N ILE A 55 0.17 24.49 -11.24
CA ILE A 55 -0.59 23.68 -10.27
C ILE A 55 -1.91 23.25 -10.92
N SER A 56 -2.15 21.95 -10.96
CA SER A 56 -3.43 21.35 -11.39
C SER A 56 -3.89 20.30 -10.39
N THR A 57 -5.20 20.01 -10.37
CA THR A 57 -5.76 18.91 -9.60
C THR A 57 -5.93 17.69 -10.48
N PHE A 58 -5.73 16.51 -9.89
CA PHE A 58 -6.00 15.22 -10.53
C PHE A 58 -6.79 14.32 -9.60
N ASN A 59 -7.45 13.33 -10.19
CA ASN A 59 -8.15 12.29 -9.45
C ASN A 59 -7.42 10.98 -9.67
N GLU A 60 -7.27 10.21 -8.60
CA GLU A 60 -6.75 8.85 -8.60
C GLU A 60 -7.83 7.89 -8.10
N THR A 61 -7.88 6.70 -8.68
CA THR A 61 -8.79 5.64 -8.25
C THR A 61 -8.01 4.35 -8.05
N GLY A 62 -8.13 3.80 -6.87
CA GLY A 62 -7.56 2.52 -6.51
C GLY A 62 -8.55 1.68 -5.72
N SER A 63 -8.03 0.67 -5.11
CA SER A 63 -8.76 -0.27 -4.25
C SER A 63 -8.19 -0.27 -2.85
N GLY A 64 -8.92 -0.86 -1.91
CA GLY A 64 -8.46 -1.07 -0.55
C GLY A 64 -9.16 -2.25 0.11
N VAL A 65 -8.77 -2.56 1.32
CA VAL A 65 -9.39 -3.60 2.13
C VAL A 65 -9.61 -3.12 3.56
N LEU A 66 -10.85 -3.27 4.06
CA LEU A 66 -11.20 -2.99 5.46
C LEU A 66 -10.63 -4.09 6.36
N ILE A 67 -9.75 -3.71 7.29
CA ILE A 67 -9.01 -4.66 8.14
C ILE A 67 -9.37 -4.59 9.61
N SER A 68 -10.22 -3.64 10.01
CA SER A 68 -10.64 -3.52 11.42
C SER A 68 -12.05 -2.93 11.55
N ALA A 69 -12.72 -3.27 12.64
CA ALA A 69 -14.07 -2.78 12.94
C ALA A 69 -14.10 -1.28 13.30
N ASP A 70 -12.98 -0.71 13.70
CA ASP A 70 -12.82 0.74 13.95
C ASP A 70 -12.53 1.53 12.65
N GLY A 71 -12.54 0.89 11.49
CA GLY A 71 -12.48 1.55 10.17
C GLY A 71 -11.09 1.75 9.60
N LYS A 72 -10.14 0.86 9.88
CA LYS A 72 -8.83 0.89 9.20
C LYS A 72 -8.92 0.19 7.85
N VAL A 73 -8.41 0.87 6.82
CA VAL A 73 -8.34 0.37 5.44
C VAL A 73 -6.90 0.38 4.96
N MET A 74 -6.40 -0.77 4.49
CA MET A 74 -5.11 -0.84 3.78
C MET A 74 -5.30 -0.53 2.29
N THR A 75 -4.36 0.22 1.72
CA THR A 75 -4.28 0.54 0.29
C THR A 75 -2.82 0.77 -0.13
N ALA A 76 -2.57 1.06 -1.41
CA ALA A 76 -1.24 1.43 -1.91
C ALA A 76 -0.89 2.89 -1.58
N ALA A 77 0.40 3.18 -1.36
CA ALA A 77 0.84 4.53 -1.04
C ALA A 77 0.64 5.48 -2.22
N HIS A 78 0.93 5.07 -3.44
CA HIS A 78 0.75 5.92 -4.61
C HIS A 78 -0.71 6.35 -4.83
N VAL A 79 -1.70 5.61 -4.27
CA VAL A 79 -3.12 5.99 -4.29
C VAL A 79 -3.46 7.05 -3.24
N ALA A 80 -2.75 7.08 -2.08
CA ALA A 80 -3.24 7.83 -0.92
C ALA A 80 -2.23 8.79 -0.27
N HIS A 81 -0.91 8.54 -0.38
CA HIS A 81 0.12 9.13 0.48
C HIS A 81 0.12 10.66 0.52
N SER A 82 0.05 11.33 -0.62
CA SER A 82 0.15 12.79 -0.76
C SER A 82 -1.13 13.46 -1.25
N MET A 83 -2.27 12.77 -1.10
CA MET A 83 -3.56 13.26 -1.57
C MET A 83 -4.20 14.24 -0.57
N ASP A 84 -4.91 15.23 -1.09
CA ASP A 84 -5.59 16.26 -0.29
C ASP A 84 -6.97 15.82 0.20
N GLU A 85 -7.65 14.95 -0.56
CA GLU A 85 -8.97 14.44 -0.24
C GLU A 85 -9.03 12.95 -0.52
N LEU A 86 -9.59 12.18 0.41
CA LEU A 86 -9.75 10.73 0.30
C LEU A 86 -11.18 10.34 0.67
N THR A 87 -11.78 9.53 -0.18
CA THR A 87 -13.05 8.87 0.10
C THR A 87 -12.97 7.40 -0.23
N VAL A 88 -13.76 6.61 0.50
CA VAL A 88 -13.82 5.16 0.38
C VAL A 88 -15.25 4.74 0.07
N GLU A 89 -15.46 4.11 -1.07
CA GLU A 89 -16.76 3.61 -1.52
C GLU A 89 -16.86 2.12 -1.21
N PHE A 90 -17.91 1.74 -0.51
CA PHE A 90 -18.22 0.35 -0.13
C PHE A 90 -19.15 -0.33 -1.14
N LEU A 91 -19.22 -1.66 -1.05
CA LEU A 91 -20.23 -2.44 -1.77
C LEU A 91 -21.64 -1.90 -1.46
N GLY A 92 -22.37 -1.51 -2.49
CA GLY A 92 -23.66 -0.82 -2.35
C GLY A 92 -23.59 0.68 -2.60
N GLY A 93 -22.39 1.26 -2.84
CA GLY A 93 -22.20 2.64 -3.29
C GLY A 93 -22.11 3.68 -2.17
N GLU A 94 -22.17 3.27 -0.90
CA GLU A 94 -21.99 4.20 0.21
C GLU A 94 -20.54 4.70 0.26
N THR A 95 -20.34 6.02 0.28
CA THR A 95 -19.05 6.68 0.27
C THR A 95 -18.77 7.36 1.62
N ILE A 96 -17.63 7.09 2.21
CA ILE A 96 -17.19 7.56 3.52
C ILE A 96 -15.89 8.36 3.37
N GLY A 97 -15.76 9.47 4.08
CA GLY A 97 -14.53 10.23 4.20
C GLY A 97 -13.44 9.42 4.90
N ALA A 98 -12.20 9.60 4.45
CA ALA A 98 -11.05 8.91 5.02
C ALA A 98 -9.85 9.84 5.14
N ARG A 99 -8.92 9.52 6.05
CA ARG A 99 -7.63 10.19 6.19
C ARG A 99 -6.50 9.17 6.31
N VAL A 100 -5.33 9.53 5.84
CA VAL A 100 -4.12 8.71 6.05
C VAL A 100 -3.73 8.80 7.53
N ILE A 101 -3.43 7.65 8.15
CA ILE A 101 -2.88 7.59 9.51
C ILE A 101 -1.47 7.04 9.52
N GLU A 102 -1.11 6.19 8.56
CA GLU A 102 0.25 5.71 8.35
C GLU A 102 0.49 5.49 6.85
N SER A 103 1.72 5.69 6.40
CA SER A 103 2.10 5.43 5.01
C SER A 103 3.60 5.23 4.86
N GLU A 104 3.98 4.22 4.08
CA GLU A 104 5.36 3.88 3.76
C GLU A 104 5.54 3.75 2.24
N PRO A 105 5.87 4.86 1.54
CA PRO A 105 6.08 4.82 0.08
C PRO A 105 7.22 3.89 -0.35
N ALA A 106 8.22 3.66 0.51
CA ALA A 106 9.31 2.73 0.23
C ALA A 106 8.87 1.24 0.21
N ALA A 107 7.61 0.97 0.54
CA ALA A 107 6.95 -0.33 0.37
C ALA A 107 5.63 -0.20 -0.39
N ASP A 108 5.28 0.99 -0.87
CA ASP A 108 4.01 1.29 -1.55
C ASP A 108 2.76 0.92 -0.73
N LEU A 109 2.75 1.23 0.56
CA LEU A 109 1.67 0.89 1.47
C LEU A 109 1.14 2.14 2.19
N SER A 110 -0.18 2.21 2.39
CA SER A 110 -0.85 3.21 3.22
C SER A 110 -1.96 2.60 4.05
N LEU A 111 -2.16 3.15 5.25
CA LEU A 111 -3.24 2.84 6.17
C LEU A 111 -4.14 4.07 6.32
N LEU A 112 -5.40 3.89 6.01
CA LEU A 112 -6.43 4.92 6.14
C LEU A 112 -7.27 4.67 7.38
N GLN A 113 -7.77 5.75 7.98
CA GLN A 113 -8.82 5.74 8.98
C GLN A 113 -10.09 6.33 8.38
N LEU A 114 -11.15 5.57 8.39
CA LEU A 114 -12.49 6.02 7.99
C LEU A 114 -13.11 6.89 9.10
N GLU A 115 -13.96 7.83 8.71
CA GLU A 115 -14.79 8.62 9.64
C GLU A 115 -15.82 7.75 10.38
N ARG A 116 -16.32 6.71 9.71
CA ARG A 116 -17.21 5.66 10.25
C ARG A 116 -17.16 4.42 9.40
N VAL A 117 -17.65 3.31 9.92
CA VAL A 117 -17.82 2.06 9.17
C VAL A 117 -19.30 1.88 8.82
N PRO A 118 -19.67 1.65 7.55
CA PRO A 118 -21.05 1.43 7.16
C PRO A 118 -21.60 0.14 7.73
N THR A 119 -22.92 0.11 7.95
CA THR A 119 -23.62 -1.11 8.36
C THR A 119 -23.51 -2.17 7.26
N GLY A 120 -23.13 -3.39 7.65
CA GLY A 120 -22.97 -4.52 6.70
C GLY A 120 -21.58 -4.65 6.07
N ALA A 121 -20.68 -3.69 6.28
CA ALA A 121 -19.28 -3.85 5.89
C ALA A 121 -18.65 -5.02 6.66
N LYS A 122 -17.84 -5.82 5.97
CA LYS A 122 -17.13 -6.95 6.57
C LYS A 122 -15.65 -6.60 6.74
N VAL A 123 -15.09 -6.97 7.88
CA VAL A 123 -13.66 -6.89 8.13
C VAL A 123 -12.99 -8.11 7.50
N ALA A 124 -11.96 -7.88 6.69
CA ALA A 124 -11.17 -8.95 6.09
C ALA A 124 -10.32 -9.66 7.15
N ARG A 125 -10.16 -10.96 6.99
CA ARG A 125 -9.22 -11.75 7.79
C ARG A 125 -7.83 -11.64 7.18
N LEU A 126 -6.85 -11.16 7.95
CA LEU A 126 -5.46 -11.14 7.54
C LEU A 126 -4.84 -12.52 7.73
N GLY A 127 -4.25 -13.04 6.66
CA GLY A 127 -3.55 -14.32 6.66
C GLY A 127 -2.08 -14.20 7.06
N ASP A 128 -1.34 -15.26 6.77
CA ASP A 128 0.10 -15.33 6.96
C ASP A 128 0.79 -15.56 5.60
N SER A 129 1.52 -14.54 5.13
CA SER A 129 2.23 -14.61 3.85
C SER A 129 3.48 -15.51 3.88
N ASP A 130 3.98 -15.90 5.06
CA ASP A 130 5.10 -16.84 5.17
C ASP A 130 4.65 -18.28 4.83
N ASN A 131 3.36 -18.58 4.97
CA ASN A 131 2.76 -19.87 4.59
C ASN A 131 2.39 -19.96 3.10
N VAL A 132 2.47 -18.83 2.35
CA VAL A 132 2.15 -18.79 0.91
C VAL A 132 3.38 -19.21 0.09
N ARG A 133 3.18 -20.13 -0.85
CA ARG A 133 4.23 -20.71 -1.69
C ARG A 133 3.97 -20.46 -3.18
N VAL A 134 5.04 -20.47 -3.97
CA VAL A 134 4.92 -20.50 -5.43
C VAL A 134 4.05 -21.68 -5.84
N GLY A 135 3.12 -21.43 -6.76
CA GLY A 135 2.11 -22.41 -7.20
C GLY A 135 0.82 -22.40 -6.38
N ASN A 136 0.71 -21.64 -5.28
CA ASN A 136 -0.59 -21.46 -4.61
C ASN A 136 -1.53 -20.63 -5.47
N GLN A 137 -2.80 -21.04 -5.54
CA GLN A 137 -3.86 -20.29 -6.19
C GLN A 137 -4.28 -19.11 -5.31
N VAL A 138 -4.51 -17.97 -5.94
CA VAL A 138 -4.90 -16.72 -5.29
C VAL A 138 -5.96 -16.00 -6.10
N VAL A 139 -6.71 -15.13 -5.44
CA VAL A 139 -7.66 -14.23 -6.07
C VAL A 139 -7.34 -12.78 -5.71
N VAL A 140 -7.48 -11.88 -6.68
CA VAL A 140 -7.39 -10.43 -6.50
C VAL A 140 -8.77 -9.85 -6.71
N VAL A 141 -9.19 -8.96 -5.82
CA VAL A 141 -10.45 -8.22 -5.96
C VAL A 141 -10.14 -6.74 -5.91
N GLY A 142 -10.69 -5.98 -6.85
CA GLY A 142 -10.45 -4.54 -6.94
C GLY A 142 -11.40 -3.83 -7.89
N ALA A 143 -11.06 -2.61 -8.27
CA ALA A 143 -11.85 -1.74 -9.13
C ALA A 143 -11.08 -1.34 -10.39
N PRO A 144 -10.71 -2.28 -11.28
CA PRO A 144 -9.97 -1.97 -12.49
C PRO A 144 -10.74 -0.96 -13.34
N TYR A 145 -10.07 0.12 -13.76
CA TYR A 145 -10.67 1.21 -14.54
C TYR A 145 -11.93 1.84 -13.91
N GLY A 146 -12.08 1.75 -12.57
CA GLY A 146 -13.26 2.21 -11.85
C GLY A 146 -14.47 1.26 -11.92
N LEU A 147 -14.31 0.08 -12.54
CA LEU A 147 -15.31 -1.00 -12.50
C LEU A 147 -15.20 -1.72 -11.17
N SER A 148 -16.07 -1.36 -10.24
CA SER A 148 -16.02 -1.83 -8.86
C SER A 148 -16.18 -3.35 -8.77
N TYR A 149 -15.42 -3.96 -7.86
CA TYR A 149 -15.55 -5.35 -7.45
C TYR A 149 -15.30 -6.40 -8.55
N SER A 150 -14.28 -6.17 -9.37
CA SER A 150 -13.82 -7.16 -10.34
C SER A 150 -12.94 -8.21 -9.68
N LEU A 151 -13.21 -9.47 -9.98
CA LEU A 151 -12.44 -10.63 -9.51
C LEU A 151 -11.44 -11.06 -10.59
N SER A 152 -10.21 -11.35 -10.18
CA SER A 152 -9.17 -11.98 -11.00
C SER A 152 -8.59 -13.18 -10.25
N VAL A 153 -8.40 -14.30 -10.94
CA VAL A 153 -7.81 -15.53 -10.40
C VAL A 153 -6.45 -15.77 -11.00
N GLY A 154 -5.52 -16.22 -10.21
CA GLY A 154 -4.16 -16.55 -10.66
C GLY A 154 -3.41 -17.40 -9.65
N TRP A 155 -2.10 -17.44 -9.82
CA TRP A 155 -1.18 -18.20 -8.97
C TRP A 155 -0.01 -17.33 -8.56
N ILE A 156 0.61 -17.67 -7.43
CA ILE A 156 1.90 -17.09 -7.04
C ILE A 156 2.97 -17.66 -7.98
N SER A 157 3.60 -16.78 -8.75
CA SER A 157 4.66 -17.12 -9.72
C SER A 157 6.06 -17.06 -9.11
N ALA A 158 6.28 -16.12 -8.15
CA ALA A 158 7.55 -15.97 -7.42
C ALA A 158 7.32 -15.24 -6.09
N LYS A 159 8.34 -15.30 -5.21
CA LYS A 159 8.46 -14.47 -4.00
C LYS A 159 9.80 -13.74 -4.05
N TRP A 160 9.79 -12.43 -3.86
CA TRP A 160 10.96 -11.56 -3.99
C TRP A 160 11.25 -10.87 -2.67
N PRO A 161 12.43 -11.09 -2.07
CA PRO A 161 12.84 -10.37 -0.86
C PRO A 161 12.92 -8.85 -1.07
N PRO A 162 12.90 -8.06 0.00
CA PRO A 162 13.12 -6.62 -0.07
C PRO A 162 14.38 -6.24 -0.83
N ASN A 163 14.35 -5.09 -1.50
CA ASN A 163 15.46 -4.51 -2.26
C ASN A 163 16.00 -5.38 -3.43
N THR A 164 15.15 -6.24 -4.02
CA THR A 164 15.58 -7.12 -5.13
C THR A 164 14.96 -6.73 -6.47
N VAL A 165 13.64 -6.62 -6.57
CA VAL A 165 12.93 -6.39 -7.84
C VAL A 165 12.74 -4.91 -8.14
N HIS A 166 12.41 -4.10 -7.13
CA HIS A 166 12.07 -2.70 -7.31
C HIS A 166 12.89 -1.79 -6.39
N ARG A 167 13.89 -1.11 -6.96
CA ARG A 167 14.83 -0.28 -6.19
C ARG A 167 14.18 0.93 -5.52
N ALA A 168 13.08 1.44 -6.06
CA ALA A 168 12.32 2.55 -5.44
C ALA A 168 11.46 2.09 -4.25
N MET A 169 11.30 0.78 -4.06
CA MET A 169 10.52 0.18 -2.97
C MET A 169 11.38 -0.83 -2.16
N PRO A 170 12.48 -0.37 -1.56
CA PRO A 170 13.48 -1.25 -0.93
C PRO A 170 12.96 -1.99 0.31
N LEU A 171 11.84 -1.57 0.90
CA LEU A 171 11.24 -2.21 2.07
C LEU A 171 10.19 -3.26 1.73
N ALA A 172 9.76 -3.35 0.47
CA ALA A 172 8.72 -4.27 0.07
C ALA A 172 9.24 -5.69 -0.19
N GLU A 173 8.68 -6.68 0.48
CA GLU A 173 8.70 -8.07 0.03
C GLU A 173 7.51 -8.27 -0.91
N PHE A 174 7.76 -8.85 -2.10
CA PHE A 174 6.73 -9.02 -3.11
C PHE A 174 6.39 -10.47 -3.39
N PHE A 175 5.11 -10.75 -3.53
CA PHE A 175 4.64 -11.84 -4.37
C PHE A 175 4.52 -11.36 -5.81
N GLN A 176 5.00 -12.17 -6.75
CA GLN A 176 4.68 -12.05 -8.16
C GLN A 176 3.51 -12.98 -8.47
N THR A 177 2.54 -12.49 -9.23
CA THR A 177 1.35 -13.26 -9.62
C THR A 177 1.00 -13.05 -11.09
N ASN A 178 0.40 -14.06 -11.72
CA ASN A 178 -0.20 -13.96 -13.04
C ASN A 178 -1.70 -13.64 -13.00
N ALA A 179 -2.29 -13.41 -11.82
CA ALA A 179 -3.62 -12.83 -11.73
C ALA A 179 -3.64 -11.50 -12.51
N THR A 180 -4.70 -11.26 -13.26
CA THR A 180 -4.83 -10.03 -14.04
C THR A 180 -4.90 -8.81 -13.12
N ILE A 181 -3.90 -7.93 -13.21
CA ILE A 181 -3.83 -6.66 -12.48
C ILE A 181 -3.77 -5.53 -13.52
N ASN A 182 -4.64 -4.55 -13.36
CA ASN A 182 -4.69 -3.35 -14.17
C ASN A 182 -4.87 -2.11 -13.29
N THR A 183 -4.76 -0.92 -13.87
CA THR A 183 -5.02 0.36 -13.19
C THR A 183 -6.36 0.31 -12.46
N GLY A 184 -6.36 0.69 -11.17
CA GLY A 184 -7.52 0.62 -10.30
C GLY A 184 -7.52 -0.59 -9.35
N ASN A 185 -6.77 -1.66 -9.64
CA ASN A 185 -6.54 -2.74 -8.69
C ASN A 185 -5.52 -2.38 -7.60
N SER A 186 -4.70 -1.35 -7.82
CA SER A 186 -3.71 -0.83 -6.87
C SER A 186 -4.31 -0.62 -5.48
N GLY A 187 -3.68 -1.15 -4.45
CA GLY A 187 -4.15 -1.11 -3.08
C GLY A 187 -5.20 -2.19 -2.72
N GLY A 188 -5.74 -2.90 -3.71
CA GLY A 188 -6.68 -3.99 -3.49
C GLY A 188 -6.02 -5.22 -2.87
N PRO A 189 -6.80 -6.05 -2.16
CA PRO A 189 -6.30 -7.26 -1.53
C PRO A 189 -6.08 -8.41 -2.52
N MET A 190 -5.05 -9.19 -2.27
CA MET A 190 -4.87 -10.54 -2.77
C MET A 190 -5.23 -11.52 -1.65
N PHE A 191 -6.16 -12.43 -1.95
CA PHE A 191 -6.64 -13.45 -1.01
C PHE A 191 -6.13 -14.84 -1.39
N THR A 192 -5.95 -15.68 -0.37
CA THR A 192 -5.89 -17.14 -0.56
C THR A 192 -7.25 -17.69 -0.91
N MET A 193 -7.29 -18.94 -1.34
CA MET A 193 -8.56 -19.67 -1.52
C MET A 193 -9.36 -19.84 -0.20
N ALA A 194 -8.71 -19.72 0.97
CA ALA A 194 -9.40 -19.69 2.28
C ALA A 194 -10.02 -18.33 2.64
N GLY A 195 -9.90 -17.31 1.76
CA GLY A 195 -10.46 -15.97 1.97
C GLY A 195 -9.66 -15.12 2.95
N GLU A 196 -8.36 -15.38 3.09
CA GLU A 196 -7.44 -14.60 3.92
C GLU A 196 -6.60 -13.67 3.05
N VAL A 197 -6.47 -12.41 3.45
CA VAL A 197 -5.62 -11.43 2.77
C VAL A 197 -4.16 -11.81 3.00
N VAL A 198 -3.42 -12.03 1.93
CA VAL A 198 -1.99 -12.35 1.96
C VAL A 198 -1.11 -11.30 1.30
N GLY A 199 -1.72 -10.28 0.70
CA GLY A 199 -0.97 -9.14 0.19
C GLY A 199 -1.85 -8.03 -0.34
N ILE A 200 -1.20 -6.89 -0.63
CA ILE A 200 -1.79 -5.65 -1.17
C ILE A 200 -1.18 -5.39 -2.56
N VAL A 201 -2.04 -5.24 -3.56
CA VAL A 201 -1.64 -5.00 -4.95
C VAL A 201 -0.89 -3.67 -5.05
N SER A 202 0.29 -3.71 -5.64
CA SER A 202 1.12 -2.53 -5.87
C SER A 202 1.16 -2.17 -7.35
N HIS A 203 1.90 -2.88 -8.17
CA HIS A 203 2.16 -2.51 -9.56
C HIS A 203 2.25 -3.71 -10.49
N ILE A 204 2.37 -3.42 -11.79
CA ILE A 204 2.69 -4.39 -12.84
C ILE A 204 3.99 -4.00 -13.53
N ILE A 205 4.69 -4.99 -14.09
CA ILE A 205 5.70 -4.76 -15.11
C ILE A 205 5.05 -5.10 -16.45
N SER A 206 4.99 -4.12 -17.34
CA SER A 206 4.29 -4.25 -18.61
C SER A 206 4.94 -3.37 -19.68
N LYS A 207 4.94 -3.84 -20.92
CA LYS A 207 5.35 -3.08 -22.09
C LYS A 207 4.16 -2.40 -22.78
N SER A 208 2.98 -3.00 -22.67
CA SER A 208 1.73 -2.52 -23.28
C SER A 208 0.95 -1.55 -22.39
N GLY A 209 1.31 -1.44 -21.09
CA GLY A 209 0.57 -0.68 -20.06
C GLY A 209 -0.57 -1.47 -19.41
N GLY A 210 -0.92 -2.66 -19.90
CA GLY A 210 -1.89 -3.58 -19.32
C GLY A 210 -1.23 -4.82 -18.71
N SER A 211 -2.03 -5.72 -18.15
CA SER A 211 -1.54 -6.96 -17.52
C SER A 211 -0.89 -7.89 -18.55
N GLU A 212 0.36 -8.25 -18.31
CA GLU A 212 1.13 -9.25 -19.07
C GLU A 212 1.51 -10.46 -18.18
N GLY A 213 0.80 -10.68 -17.07
CA GLY A 213 1.06 -11.76 -16.13
C GLY A 213 2.23 -11.50 -15.17
N LEU A 214 2.69 -10.26 -15.07
CA LEU A 214 3.75 -9.81 -14.17
C LEU A 214 3.18 -8.79 -13.18
N GLY A 215 2.30 -9.23 -12.30
CA GLY A 215 1.74 -8.45 -11.21
C GLY A 215 2.56 -8.58 -9.93
N PHE A 216 2.72 -7.48 -9.19
CA PHE A 216 3.47 -7.43 -7.93
C PHE A 216 2.55 -6.99 -6.79
N VAL A 217 2.60 -7.76 -5.72
CA VAL A 217 1.74 -7.63 -4.55
C VAL A 217 2.63 -7.61 -3.31
N VAL A 218 2.56 -6.56 -2.50
CA VAL A 218 3.32 -6.48 -1.25
C VAL A 218 2.74 -7.47 -0.25
N THR A 219 3.59 -8.25 0.40
CA THR A 219 3.14 -9.29 1.36
C THR A 219 2.42 -8.66 2.55
N ILE A 220 1.42 -9.38 3.08
CA ILE A 220 0.66 -8.90 4.25
C ILE A 220 1.53 -8.82 5.51
N LYS A 221 2.60 -9.62 5.60
CA LYS A 221 3.61 -9.52 6.67
C LYS A 221 4.27 -8.14 6.64
N THR A 222 4.81 -7.73 5.48
CA THR A 222 5.39 -6.39 5.31
C THR A 222 4.38 -5.30 5.65
N ALA A 223 3.13 -5.43 5.19
CA ALA A 223 2.10 -4.43 5.48
C ALA A 223 1.78 -4.34 6.99
N ARG A 224 1.71 -5.47 7.69
CA ARG A 224 1.50 -5.51 9.15
C ARG A 224 2.66 -4.87 9.91
N GLU A 225 3.89 -5.27 9.59
CA GLU A 225 5.10 -4.74 10.23
C GLU A 225 5.22 -3.22 10.06
N LEU A 226 5.01 -2.70 8.84
CA LEU A 226 5.23 -1.29 8.53
C LEU A 226 4.07 -0.37 8.91
N LEU A 227 2.81 -0.83 8.80
CA LEU A 227 1.63 0.01 9.00
C LEU A 227 0.96 -0.15 10.37
N ILE A 228 1.18 -1.28 11.06
CA ILE A 228 0.46 -1.60 12.31
C ILE A 228 1.43 -1.70 13.49
N GLU A 229 2.54 -2.44 13.33
CA GLU A 229 3.45 -2.76 14.43
C GLU A 229 4.51 -1.68 14.63
N ARG A 230 4.96 -1.05 13.55
CA ARG A 230 5.95 0.01 13.60
C ARG A 230 5.37 1.27 14.24
N LYS A 231 6.08 1.82 15.21
CA LYS A 231 5.73 3.11 15.81
C LYS A 231 6.33 4.23 14.94
N SER A 232 5.62 4.60 13.90
CA SER A 232 5.95 5.77 13.10
C SER A 232 4.70 6.65 12.93
N ILE A 233 4.82 7.79 12.30
CA ILE A 233 3.67 8.61 11.91
C ILE A 233 3.81 9.08 10.48
N TRP A 234 2.67 9.15 9.81
CA TRP A 234 2.57 9.80 8.52
C TRP A 234 2.72 11.33 8.65
N GLY A 235 3.71 11.90 7.96
CA GLY A 235 3.94 13.36 7.97
C GLY A 235 3.18 14.10 6.89
N GLY A 236 2.71 13.42 5.86
CA GLY A 236 2.03 14.01 4.70
C GLY A 236 2.96 14.73 3.73
N LEU A 237 4.22 14.40 3.72
CA LEU A 237 5.25 15.04 2.89
C LEU A 237 5.66 14.14 1.73
N GLU A 238 5.72 14.73 0.54
CA GLU A 238 6.39 14.18 -0.63
C GLU A 238 7.45 15.17 -1.11
N GLY A 239 8.62 14.69 -1.53
CA GLY A 239 9.69 15.57 -1.98
C GLY A 239 10.95 14.82 -2.38
N THR A 240 12.04 15.58 -2.50
CA THR A 240 13.34 15.10 -2.98
C THR A 240 14.42 15.44 -1.97
N MET A 241 15.27 14.47 -1.65
CA MET A 241 16.47 14.72 -0.85
C MET A 241 17.49 15.47 -1.68
N LEU A 242 17.89 16.66 -1.23
CA LEU A 242 18.96 17.46 -1.80
C LEU A 242 20.27 17.12 -1.11
N THR A 243 21.26 16.66 -1.87
CA THR A 243 22.63 16.40 -1.42
C THR A 243 23.60 16.75 -2.55
N GLY A 244 24.90 16.92 -2.24
CA GLY A 244 25.94 17.21 -3.24
C GLY A 244 25.57 18.42 -4.10
N GLU A 245 25.71 18.29 -5.41
CA GLU A 245 25.49 19.37 -6.39
C GLU A 245 24.08 20.00 -6.28
N LEU A 246 23.03 19.19 -6.05
CA LEU A 246 21.67 19.75 -5.85
C LEU A 246 21.60 20.62 -4.60
N ALA A 247 22.24 20.23 -3.50
CA ALA A 247 22.26 21.05 -2.30
C ALA A 247 23.02 22.36 -2.50
N GLU A 248 24.09 22.35 -3.31
CA GLU A 248 24.85 23.55 -3.69
C GLU A 248 24.01 24.48 -4.56
N ILE A 249 23.34 23.98 -5.59
CA ILE A 249 22.45 24.77 -6.48
C ILE A 249 21.37 25.49 -5.67
N PHE A 250 20.78 24.80 -4.65
CA PHE A 250 19.76 25.40 -3.79
C PHE A 250 20.33 26.18 -2.60
N ASN A 251 21.66 26.33 -2.47
CA ASN A 251 22.35 26.99 -1.34
C ASN A 251 21.86 26.44 0.01
N VAL A 252 21.74 25.10 0.14
CA VAL A 252 21.20 24.45 1.35
C VAL A 252 22.24 24.55 2.48
N PRO A 253 21.93 25.21 3.62
CA PRO A 253 22.81 25.25 4.77
C PRO A 253 23.11 23.83 5.29
N GLY A 254 24.43 23.54 5.46
CA GLY A 254 24.87 22.21 5.91
C GLY A 254 24.93 21.14 4.80
N GLY A 255 24.71 21.53 3.52
CA GLY A 255 24.92 20.67 2.35
C GLY A 255 23.90 19.54 2.17
N ALA A 256 22.81 19.53 2.93
CA ALA A 256 21.73 18.56 2.74
C ALA A 256 20.39 19.06 3.30
N GLY A 257 19.28 18.61 2.71
CA GLY A 257 17.92 18.95 3.14
C GLY A 257 16.87 18.23 2.30
N TYR A 258 15.63 18.28 2.72
CA TYR A 258 14.51 17.66 2.00
C TYR A 258 13.62 18.73 1.37
N LEU A 259 13.70 18.86 0.04
CA LEU A 259 12.87 19.78 -0.74
C LEU A 259 11.46 19.23 -0.83
N VAL A 260 10.51 19.96 -0.26
CA VAL A 260 9.10 19.57 -0.22
C VAL A 260 8.45 19.85 -1.57
N LYS A 261 8.01 18.78 -2.24
CA LYS A 261 7.19 18.84 -3.46
C LYS A 261 5.73 19.11 -3.08
N THR A 262 5.20 18.28 -2.15
CA THR A 262 3.81 18.34 -1.71
C THR A 262 3.75 18.20 -0.18
N ALA A 263 2.93 19.02 0.46
CA ALA A 263 2.43 18.80 1.81
C ALA A 263 0.92 18.54 1.68
N ALA A 264 0.49 17.33 1.99
CA ALA A 264 -0.90 16.90 1.86
C ALA A 264 -1.80 17.73 2.80
N LYS A 265 -2.90 18.24 2.31
CA LYS A 265 -3.83 19.08 3.08
C LYS A 265 -4.32 18.34 4.34
N GLY A 266 -4.30 19.01 5.48
CA GLY A 266 -4.69 18.44 6.76
C GLY A 266 -3.66 17.52 7.41
N SER A 267 -2.51 17.26 6.75
CA SER A 267 -1.41 16.50 7.36
C SER A 267 -0.72 17.25 8.49
N PRO A 268 0.03 16.58 9.36
CA PRO A 268 0.84 17.22 10.40
C PRO A 268 1.79 18.30 9.87
N ALA A 269 2.45 18.05 8.74
CA ALA A 269 3.34 19.03 8.12
C ALA A 269 2.58 20.24 7.55
N TRP A 270 1.46 20.02 6.88
CA TRP A 270 0.58 21.09 6.42
C TRP A 270 0.09 21.96 7.59
N ASN A 271 -0.38 21.34 8.66
CA ASN A 271 -0.88 22.04 9.84
C ASN A 271 0.22 22.82 10.57
N ALA A 272 1.48 22.36 10.46
CA ALA A 272 2.65 23.10 10.96
C ALA A 272 3.04 24.29 10.06
N GLY A 273 2.40 24.44 8.88
CA GLY A 273 2.69 25.51 7.94
C GLY A 273 3.85 25.23 6.98
N VAL A 274 4.22 23.97 6.77
CA VAL A 274 5.18 23.56 5.74
C VAL A 274 4.56 23.78 4.36
N LEU A 275 5.31 24.41 3.46
CA LEU A 275 4.87 24.75 2.11
C LEU A 275 5.42 23.77 1.08
N GLY A 276 4.56 23.22 0.23
CA GLY A 276 4.95 22.50 -0.96
C GLY A 276 5.38 23.42 -2.09
N GLY A 277 6.08 22.87 -3.09
CA GLY A 277 6.49 23.60 -4.28
C GLY A 277 5.31 23.94 -5.20
N ASP A 278 5.48 24.96 -6.02
CA ASP A 278 4.46 25.48 -6.93
C ASP A 278 4.94 25.63 -8.38
N ARG A 279 6.19 25.26 -8.66
CA ARG A 279 6.78 25.40 -9.98
C ARG A 279 7.63 24.17 -10.33
N ALA A 280 7.41 23.61 -11.51
CA ALA A 280 8.31 22.61 -12.07
C ALA A 280 9.54 23.29 -12.71
N ALA A 281 10.71 22.70 -12.52
CA ALA A 281 11.98 23.09 -13.14
C ALA A 281 12.75 21.83 -13.55
N THR A 282 13.53 21.92 -14.61
CA THR A 282 14.45 20.84 -15.00
C THR A 282 15.85 21.16 -14.56
N ILE A 283 16.44 20.34 -13.72
CA ILE A 283 17.82 20.46 -13.21
C ILE A 283 18.55 19.15 -13.53
N ASN A 284 19.66 19.24 -14.24
CA ASN A 284 20.45 18.06 -14.67
C ASN A 284 19.61 16.99 -15.39
N GLY A 285 18.62 17.43 -16.20
CA GLY A 285 17.73 16.52 -16.94
C GLY A 285 16.61 15.88 -16.10
N GLN A 286 16.52 16.19 -14.82
CA GLN A 286 15.45 15.74 -13.94
C GLN A 286 14.42 16.85 -13.71
N GLU A 287 13.14 16.52 -13.83
CA GLU A 287 12.06 17.43 -13.43
C GLU A 287 11.91 17.44 -11.91
N ILE A 288 12.04 18.60 -11.31
CA ILE A 288 11.95 18.82 -9.86
C ILE A 288 10.93 19.93 -9.60
N VAL A 289 10.06 19.73 -8.64
CA VAL A 289 9.16 20.80 -8.16
C VAL A 289 9.90 21.66 -7.17
N VAL A 290 10.00 22.95 -7.47
CA VAL A 290 10.79 23.94 -6.71
C VAL A 290 9.87 24.96 -6.01
N ARG A 291 10.48 25.87 -5.21
CA ARG A 291 9.84 26.92 -4.41
C ARG A 291 9.06 26.41 -3.20
N GLY A 292 9.10 25.10 -2.92
CA GLY A 292 8.71 24.55 -1.63
C GLY A 292 9.76 24.82 -0.56
N ASP A 293 9.39 24.58 0.68
CA ASP A 293 10.34 24.57 1.80
C ASP A 293 11.40 23.49 1.63
N ILE A 294 12.60 23.75 2.09
CA ILE A 294 13.63 22.72 2.25
C ILE A 294 13.75 22.44 3.76
N ILE A 295 13.34 21.27 4.19
CA ILE A 295 13.44 20.85 5.59
C ILE A 295 14.91 20.54 5.87
N LEU A 296 15.49 21.25 6.85
CA LEU A 296 16.87 21.09 7.33
C LEU A 296 16.93 20.20 8.57
N GLU A 297 15.89 20.29 9.41
CA GLU A 297 15.79 19.58 10.68
C GLU A 297 14.33 19.40 11.06
N ALA A 298 13.98 18.25 11.65
CA ALA A 298 12.69 18.02 12.27
C ALA A 298 12.84 17.20 13.56
N ALA A 299 12.10 17.57 14.60
CA ALA A 299 12.13 16.90 15.91
C ALA A 299 13.57 16.76 16.49
N GLY A 300 14.47 17.72 16.21
CA GLY A 300 15.86 17.70 16.66
C GLY A 300 16.77 16.71 15.90
N ILE A 301 16.34 16.22 14.74
CA ILE A 301 17.14 15.41 13.83
C ILE A 301 17.45 16.25 12.59
N THR A 302 18.73 16.52 12.36
CA THR A 302 19.21 17.21 11.15
C THR A 302 19.20 16.25 9.98
N LEU A 303 18.64 16.70 8.85
CA LEU A 303 18.59 15.91 7.61
C LEU A 303 19.93 15.96 6.89
N ARG A 304 20.55 14.82 6.69
CA ARG A 304 21.81 14.62 5.96
C ARG A 304 21.69 13.56 4.88
N ALA A 305 20.78 12.60 5.07
CA ALA A 305 20.55 11.49 4.16
C ALA A 305 19.05 11.08 4.18
N ALA A 306 18.62 10.28 3.21
CA ALA A 306 17.24 9.81 3.11
C ALA A 306 16.77 9.06 4.37
N ASP A 307 17.65 8.27 5.00
CA ASP A 307 17.35 7.51 6.23
C ASP A 307 16.95 8.40 7.42
N ASP A 308 17.35 9.68 7.43
CA ASP A 308 17.01 10.58 8.52
C ASP A 308 15.50 10.92 8.54
N MET A 309 14.83 10.88 7.38
CA MET A 309 13.36 10.99 7.32
C MET A 309 12.68 9.84 8.07
N THR A 310 13.19 8.62 7.95
CA THR A 310 12.70 7.46 8.69
C THR A 310 12.90 7.64 10.19
N LYS A 311 14.10 8.05 10.63
CA LYS A 311 14.41 8.34 12.05
C LYS A 311 13.49 9.42 12.63
N ILE A 312 13.20 10.47 11.85
CA ILE A 312 12.26 11.53 12.26
C ILE A 312 10.87 10.94 12.49
N ARG A 313 10.35 10.16 11.55
CA ARG A 313 9.03 9.53 11.66
C ARG A 313 8.95 8.59 12.86
N GLU A 314 9.96 7.78 13.10
CA GLU A 314 10.06 6.89 14.26
C GLU A 314 10.10 7.68 15.57
N LYS A 315 10.92 8.73 15.64
CA LYS A 315 10.98 9.61 16.82
C LYS A 315 9.64 10.25 17.12
N LEU A 316 8.97 10.79 16.08
CA LEU A 316 7.64 11.35 16.23
C LEU A 316 6.62 10.29 16.65
N GLY A 317 6.74 9.05 16.19
CA GLY A 317 5.92 7.91 16.59
C GLY A 317 6.01 7.56 18.09
N THR A 318 7.14 7.87 18.75
CA THR A 318 7.33 7.66 20.19
C THR A 318 6.81 8.81 21.05
N MET A 319 6.50 9.97 20.48
CA MET A 319 5.96 11.12 21.20
C MET A 319 4.50 10.87 21.62
N THR A 320 4.03 11.58 22.63
CA THR A 320 2.61 11.55 23.05
C THR A 320 1.77 12.41 22.11
N ALA A 321 0.54 12.00 21.82
CA ALA A 321 -0.42 12.81 21.05
C ALA A 321 -0.59 14.20 21.68
N GLY A 322 -0.61 15.24 20.85
CA GLY A 322 -0.66 16.63 21.29
C GLY A 322 0.70 17.26 21.63
N GLN A 323 1.77 16.46 21.77
CA GLN A 323 3.10 16.98 22.03
C GLN A 323 3.63 17.72 20.79
N THR A 324 4.28 18.89 21.01
CA THR A 324 4.83 19.73 19.96
C THR A 324 6.27 19.37 19.62
N PHE A 325 6.66 19.63 18.39
CA PHE A 325 8.03 19.50 17.91
C PHE A 325 8.36 20.63 16.93
N LYS A 326 9.63 20.81 16.61
CA LYS A 326 10.11 21.88 15.73
C LYS A 326 10.51 21.33 14.37
N PHE A 327 10.22 22.13 13.32
CA PHE A 327 10.86 22.07 12.02
C PHE A 327 11.78 23.28 11.86
N ARG A 328 12.93 23.08 11.28
CA ARG A 328 13.74 24.16 10.70
C ARG A 328 13.71 23.99 9.19
N VAL A 329 13.21 25.00 8.50
CA VAL A 329 13.08 24.99 7.05
C VAL A 329 13.82 26.17 6.42
N LEU A 330 14.40 25.96 5.24
CA LEU A 330 14.87 27.04 4.39
C LEU A 330 13.70 27.45 3.47
N ARG A 331 13.22 28.66 3.64
CA ARG A 331 12.12 29.27 2.88
C ARG A 331 12.57 30.57 2.25
N ALA A 332 12.57 30.66 0.92
CA ALA A 332 13.00 31.87 0.18
C ALA A 332 14.36 32.42 0.68
N GLY A 333 15.34 31.54 0.88
CA GLY A 333 16.70 31.90 1.31
C GLY A 333 16.85 32.21 2.82
N LYS A 334 15.79 32.10 3.62
CA LYS A 334 15.81 32.32 5.07
C LYS A 334 15.49 31.07 5.84
N VAL A 335 16.20 30.83 6.95
CA VAL A 335 15.87 29.75 7.88
C VAL A 335 14.69 30.19 8.76
N VAL A 336 13.62 29.44 8.72
CA VAL A 336 12.38 29.66 9.49
C VAL A 336 12.15 28.47 10.42
N GLU A 337 11.70 28.74 11.64
CA GLU A 337 11.28 27.71 12.59
C GLU A 337 9.75 27.61 12.59
N LEU A 338 9.25 26.38 12.39
CA LEU A 338 7.83 26.06 12.45
C LEU A 338 7.57 25.10 13.61
N THR A 339 6.35 25.12 14.14
CA THR A 339 5.94 24.21 15.23
C THR A 339 4.89 23.23 14.70
N GLY A 340 5.24 21.95 14.74
CA GLY A 340 4.31 20.86 14.49
C GLY A 340 3.72 20.30 15.78
N THR A 341 2.60 19.60 15.65
CA THR A 341 1.97 18.87 16.75
C THR A 341 1.79 17.42 16.33
N ARG A 342 2.13 16.51 17.19
CA ARG A 342 1.89 15.08 16.99
C ARG A 342 0.38 14.82 17.01
N PRO A 343 -0.21 14.20 15.95
CA PRO A 343 -1.64 13.91 15.87
C PRO A 343 -2.10 12.87 16.89
#